data_d741f48a2866d2683c1fc56b86491b77
#
_entry.id   d741f48a2866d2683c1fc56b86491b77
#
_cell.length_a   1.000
_cell.length_b   1.000
_cell.length_c   1.000
_cell.angle_alpha   90.00
_cell.angle_beta   90.00
_cell.angle_gamma   90.00
#
_symmetry.space_group_name_H-M   'P 1'
#
loop_
_entity.id
_entity.type
_entity.pdbx_description
1 polymer ?
#
loop_
_entity_poly.entity_id
_entity_poly.type
_entity_poly.pdbx_seq_one_letter_code
_entity_poly.pdbx_strand_id
1 'polypeptide(L)'
;MMRQKRLIAVLLLLVFGSTALVGQQRSSSPIKQSTLKGHIRFLADDMLEGRGTGARGGDLAAKYIASELEASGIKGGAADGSFFQPVSLVGVKADPKTSLIVSDKKSTEIFTFGDDFVAFTGAQTESVNVDADLVFVGYGIEAPEQKWNDYKGDAGDYRGKILVMLVNDPPATTAEPNLFGGKALTYYGRWTYKYEEAARRGAVGAILLHTDESAGYPWSVVRTSNGSWRFDIARTPQDTTPFLKFRSWMNDASAQRLMKLAGQDLDGLRAQAATRDFKPVSLGVKAKLYLASEVKRVAAPNVIGLLEGRDPKLKSEYVIYSAHWDHLGVGAPDKNGDTIYNGALDNASGVACVLAIADVLAKLPMAQRPRRSILFLFPTAEEQGLLGAEWYSKHPAVPLANTAANVNLDSMNVLGVTKDFIPLGAERSSLKAVVDAVAREKGLRVSPDARPEQGSFYRSDHFPFAKVGVPSISLKEGNDYVGHTKDWGEEQFRAYNTAHYHQPSDELRDTWDFRAMIQEADIALAIGMKIANAPQMPKFNEGDEFAKQR
;
A
#
# COMPACT_ATOMS: atom_id res chain seq x y z
N MET A 1 -35.32 99.33 13.66
CA MET A 1 -36.05 98.19 14.28
C MET A 1 -35.85 96.96 13.44
N MET A 2 -34.83 96.16 13.76
CA MET A 2 -34.45 94.96 12.96
C MET A 2 -34.58 93.69 13.82
N ARG A 3 -35.40 92.76 13.38
CA ARG A 3 -35.55 91.46 14.03
C ARG A 3 -34.45 90.49 13.55
N GLN A 4 -33.62 89.99 14.45
CA GLN A 4 -32.69 88.91 14.22
C GLN A 4 -33.41 87.60 14.23
N LYS A 5 -33.27 86.80 13.11
CA LYS A 5 -33.65 85.40 13.06
C LYS A 5 -32.39 84.58 13.36
N ARG A 6 -32.46 83.77 14.41
CA ARG A 6 -31.41 82.76 14.72
C ARG A 6 -31.68 81.48 13.83
N LEU A 7 -30.69 81.10 13.04
CA LEU A 7 -30.61 79.80 12.39
C LEU A 7 -29.97 78.80 13.36
N ILE A 8 -30.68 77.76 13.66
CA ILE A 8 -30.13 76.56 14.34
C ILE A 8 -29.63 75.62 13.26
N ALA A 9 -28.31 75.35 13.14
CA ALA A 9 -27.74 74.36 12.29
C ALA A 9 -27.69 73.03 13.08
N VAL A 10 -28.43 72.01 12.65
CA VAL A 10 -28.37 70.69 13.18
C VAL A 10 -27.27 69.93 12.39
N LEU A 11 -26.16 69.63 13.10
CA LEU A 11 -25.05 68.83 12.56
C LEU A 11 -25.41 67.34 12.69
N LEU A 12 -25.79 66.70 11.62
CA LEU A 12 -25.95 65.24 11.54
C LEU A 12 -24.57 64.61 11.35
N LEU A 13 -24.02 63.97 12.39
CA LEU A 13 -22.83 63.10 12.31
C LEU A 13 -23.26 61.77 11.72
N LEU A 14 -22.97 61.53 10.43
CA LEU A 14 -22.99 60.22 9.80
C LEU A 14 -21.75 59.45 10.23
N VAL A 15 -21.89 58.52 11.19
CA VAL A 15 -20.90 57.51 11.52
C VAL A 15 -20.96 56.43 10.45
N PHE A 16 -20.07 56.46 9.46
CA PHE A 16 -19.81 55.36 8.55
C PHE A 16 -19.06 54.26 9.32
N GLY A 17 -19.78 53.31 9.82
CA GLY A 17 -19.19 52.05 10.31
C GLY A 17 -18.58 51.29 9.15
N SER A 18 -17.26 51.41 8.95
CA SER A 18 -16.52 50.54 8.03
C SER A 18 -16.45 49.15 8.65
N THR A 19 -17.40 48.29 8.33
CA THR A 19 -17.21 46.86 8.53
C THR A 19 -16.14 46.39 7.54
N ALA A 20 -14.89 46.32 8.02
CA ALA A 20 -13.85 45.62 7.32
C ALA A 20 -14.25 44.13 7.22
N LEU A 21 -14.82 43.72 6.08
CA LEU A 21 -14.81 42.34 5.69
C LEU A 21 -13.35 41.92 5.56
N VAL A 22 -12.80 41.31 6.62
CA VAL A 22 -11.58 40.51 6.51
C VAL A 22 -11.98 39.27 5.71
N GLY A 23 -12.04 39.42 4.39
CA GLY A 23 -12.02 38.33 3.48
C GLY A 23 -10.69 37.62 3.70
N GLN A 24 -10.69 36.48 4.40
CA GLN A 24 -9.59 35.54 4.34
C GLN A 24 -9.36 35.24 2.85
N GLN A 25 -8.40 35.91 2.24
CA GLN A 25 -7.85 35.49 0.95
C GLN A 25 -7.32 34.07 1.18
N ARG A 26 -8.10 33.05 0.80
CA ARG A 26 -7.56 31.71 0.63
C ARG A 26 -6.45 31.86 -0.40
N SER A 27 -5.18 31.79 0.06
CA SER A 27 -4.05 31.78 -0.85
C SER A 27 -4.28 30.64 -1.84
N SER A 28 -4.21 30.94 -3.12
CA SER A 28 -4.30 29.88 -4.15
C SER A 28 -3.18 28.87 -3.90
N SER A 29 -3.48 27.59 -4.07
CA SER A 29 -2.47 26.53 -3.96
C SER A 29 -1.26 26.85 -4.84
N PRO A 30 -0.03 26.62 -4.37
CA PRO A 30 1.17 26.72 -5.20
C PRO A 30 1.23 25.60 -6.25
N ILE A 31 0.47 24.52 -6.07
CA ILE A 31 0.40 23.37 -6.99
C ILE A 31 -0.57 23.71 -8.14
N LYS A 32 -0.11 23.56 -9.38
CA LYS A 32 -0.88 23.93 -10.56
C LYS A 32 -1.52 22.70 -11.22
N GLN A 33 -2.77 22.83 -11.62
CA GLN A 33 -3.47 21.81 -12.39
C GLN A 33 -2.70 21.39 -13.66
N SER A 34 -2.13 22.37 -14.39
CA SER A 34 -1.39 22.08 -15.62
C SER A 34 -0.16 21.21 -15.39
N THR A 35 0.51 21.37 -14.24
CA THR A 35 1.66 20.54 -13.82
C THR A 35 1.20 19.10 -13.57
N LEU A 36 0.17 18.91 -12.74
CA LEU A 36 -0.37 17.58 -12.47
C LEU A 36 -0.83 16.87 -13.75
N LYS A 37 -1.65 17.56 -14.55
CA LYS A 37 -2.15 17.01 -15.82
C LYS A 37 -1.02 16.67 -16.81
N GLY A 38 0.05 17.46 -16.83
CA GLY A 38 1.21 17.22 -17.68
C GLY A 38 1.95 15.93 -17.31
N HIS A 39 2.25 15.75 -16.01
CA HIS A 39 2.91 14.54 -15.51
C HIS A 39 2.06 13.28 -15.74
N ILE A 40 0.76 13.33 -15.42
CA ILE A 40 -0.14 12.18 -15.60
C ILE A 40 -0.26 11.83 -17.09
N ARG A 41 -0.44 12.83 -17.97
CA ARG A 41 -0.53 12.58 -19.41
C ARG A 41 0.70 11.87 -19.97
N PHE A 42 1.90 12.24 -19.48
CA PHE A 42 3.11 11.56 -19.90
C PHE A 42 3.20 10.16 -19.33
N LEU A 43 2.99 10.01 -18.00
CA LEU A 43 3.16 8.73 -17.32
C LEU A 43 2.11 7.68 -17.71
N ALA A 44 0.90 8.11 -18.08
CA ALA A 44 -0.17 7.22 -18.53
C ALA A 44 -0.29 7.14 -20.05
N ASP A 45 0.74 7.56 -20.80
CA ASP A 45 0.78 7.44 -22.25
C ASP A 45 1.06 5.99 -22.69
N ASP A 46 0.38 5.52 -23.73
CA ASP A 46 0.55 4.17 -24.29
C ASP A 46 2.00 3.83 -24.65
N MET A 47 2.80 4.84 -25.02
CA MET A 47 4.21 4.65 -25.33
C MET A 47 5.05 4.18 -24.13
N LEU A 48 4.53 4.32 -22.90
CA LEU A 48 5.14 3.79 -21.70
C LEU A 48 4.67 2.35 -21.38
N GLU A 49 3.86 1.76 -22.28
CA GLU A 49 3.48 0.35 -22.19
C GLU A 49 3.00 -0.05 -20.78
N GLY A 50 2.23 0.86 -20.11
CA GLY A 50 1.74 0.64 -18.74
C GLY A 50 2.82 0.53 -17.68
N ARG A 51 4.02 1.06 -17.91
CA ARG A 51 5.14 1.16 -16.92
C ARG A 51 5.47 -0.15 -16.20
N GLY A 52 5.38 -1.28 -16.91
CA GLY A 52 5.62 -2.58 -16.30
C GLY A 52 7.01 -2.69 -15.65
N THR A 53 7.07 -3.35 -14.49
CA THR A 53 8.33 -3.60 -13.76
C THR A 53 9.34 -4.34 -14.62
N GLY A 54 10.54 -3.75 -14.78
CA GLY A 54 11.62 -4.34 -15.60
C GLY A 54 11.32 -4.36 -17.10
N ALA A 55 10.36 -3.57 -17.57
CA ALA A 55 10.04 -3.36 -18.98
C ALA A 55 10.52 -1.96 -19.43
N ARG A 56 10.66 -1.79 -20.76
CA ARG A 56 11.15 -0.55 -21.35
C ARG A 56 10.34 0.68 -20.93
N GLY A 57 9.02 0.57 -20.90
CA GLY A 57 8.13 1.67 -20.48
C GLY A 57 8.37 2.09 -19.04
N GLY A 58 8.62 1.13 -18.13
CA GLY A 58 9.01 1.40 -16.75
C GLY A 58 10.35 2.11 -16.63
N ASP A 59 11.36 1.70 -17.42
CA ASP A 59 12.66 2.37 -17.45
C ASP A 59 12.55 3.83 -17.92
N LEU A 60 11.65 4.10 -18.90
CA LEU A 60 11.38 5.45 -19.38
C LEU A 60 10.68 6.31 -18.32
N ALA A 61 9.71 5.73 -17.59
CA ALA A 61 9.04 6.42 -16.48
C ALA A 61 10.03 6.79 -15.37
N ALA A 62 10.89 5.85 -14.94
CA ALA A 62 11.92 6.12 -13.95
C ALA A 62 12.88 7.25 -14.36
N LYS A 63 13.33 7.26 -15.62
CA LYS A 63 14.18 8.32 -16.17
C LYS A 63 13.45 9.66 -16.24
N TYR A 64 12.19 9.66 -16.65
CA TYR A 64 11.36 10.86 -16.65
C TYR A 64 11.28 11.50 -15.26
N ILE A 65 10.94 10.70 -14.24
CA ILE A 65 10.85 11.18 -12.86
C ILE A 65 12.19 11.78 -12.40
N ALA A 66 13.30 11.10 -12.66
CA ALA A 66 14.63 11.61 -12.32
C ALA A 66 14.93 12.95 -13.01
N SER A 67 14.57 13.08 -14.29
CA SER A 67 14.78 14.32 -15.06
C SER A 67 13.91 15.48 -14.55
N GLU A 68 12.66 15.22 -14.16
CA GLU A 68 11.78 16.24 -13.57
C GLU A 68 12.28 16.72 -12.19
N LEU A 69 12.79 15.80 -11.37
CA LEU A 69 13.43 16.15 -10.10
C LEU A 69 14.69 17.02 -10.34
N GLU A 70 15.56 16.62 -11.26
CA GLU A 70 16.76 17.37 -11.61
C GLU A 70 16.41 18.77 -12.17
N ALA A 71 15.43 18.86 -13.06
CA ALA A 71 14.95 20.13 -13.61
C ALA A 71 14.40 21.08 -12.53
N SER A 72 13.79 20.52 -11.47
CA SER A 72 13.34 21.28 -10.30
C SER A 72 14.49 21.67 -9.35
N GLY A 73 15.74 21.25 -9.61
CA GLY A 73 16.90 21.51 -8.76
C GLY A 73 17.01 20.59 -7.54
N ILE A 74 16.33 19.48 -7.53
CA ILE A 74 16.48 18.40 -6.56
C ILE A 74 17.73 17.59 -6.94
N LYS A 75 18.49 17.13 -5.94
CA LYS A 75 19.68 16.30 -6.14
C LYS A 75 19.31 14.82 -6.10
N GLY A 76 20.16 13.96 -6.68
CA GLY A 76 20.07 12.53 -6.48
C GLY A 76 20.18 12.17 -5.00
N GLY A 77 19.31 11.28 -4.52
CA GLY A 77 19.19 10.87 -3.12
C GLY A 77 19.63 9.43 -2.86
N ALA A 78 20.08 8.68 -3.88
CA ALA A 78 20.65 7.36 -3.69
C ALA A 78 22.03 7.42 -3.00
N ALA A 79 22.50 6.31 -2.44
CA ALA A 79 23.72 6.27 -1.64
C ALA A 79 24.98 6.70 -2.41
N ASP A 80 25.00 6.54 -3.73
CA ASP A 80 26.06 6.98 -4.63
C ASP A 80 25.87 8.42 -5.15
N GLY A 81 24.83 9.12 -4.70
CA GLY A 81 24.47 10.47 -5.15
C GLY A 81 23.70 10.53 -6.48
N SER A 82 23.40 9.40 -7.10
CA SER A 82 22.51 9.31 -8.26
C SER A 82 21.03 9.39 -7.85
N PHE A 83 20.14 9.41 -8.85
CA PHE A 83 18.70 9.29 -8.61
C PHE A 83 18.23 7.84 -8.47
N PHE A 84 19.07 6.87 -8.79
CA PHE A 84 18.64 5.48 -8.97
C PHE A 84 19.22 4.56 -7.91
N GLN A 85 18.35 3.91 -7.16
CA GLN A 85 18.71 2.78 -6.31
C GLN A 85 18.30 1.49 -7.03
N PRO A 86 19.26 0.68 -7.52
CA PRO A 86 18.92 -0.57 -8.19
C PRO A 86 18.21 -1.54 -7.26
N VAL A 87 17.09 -2.10 -7.69
CA VAL A 87 16.39 -3.19 -7.02
C VAL A 87 16.54 -4.45 -7.86
N SER A 88 17.24 -5.45 -7.32
CA SER A 88 17.40 -6.74 -8.00
C SER A 88 16.16 -7.58 -7.81
N LEU A 89 15.49 -7.93 -8.91
CA LEU A 89 14.25 -8.69 -8.90
C LEU A 89 14.42 -10.01 -9.65
N VAL A 90 13.63 -10.99 -9.28
CA VAL A 90 13.42 -12.23 -10.03
C VAL A 90 11.97 -12.31 -10.45
N GLY A 91 11.72 -12.42 -11.73
CA GLY A 91 10.42 -12.76 -12.28
C GLY A 91 10.27 -14.27 -12.36
N VAL A 92 9.14 -14.78 -11.92
CA VAL A 92 8.76 -16.18 -12.00
C VAL A 92 7.37 -16.28 -12.63
N LYS A 93 7.21 -17.26 -13.52
CA LYS A 93 5.91 -17.58 -14.12
C LYS A 93 5.72 -19.09 -14.06
N ALA A 94 4.64 -19.53 -13.41
CA ALA A 94 4.36 -20.95 -13.29
C ALA A 94 3.98 -21.56 -14.65
N ASP A 95 4.51 -22.75 -14.93
CA ASP A 95 4.16 -23.54 -16.12
C ASP A 95 2.89 -24.36 -15.83
N PRO A 96 1.94 -24.47 -16.78
CA PRO A 96 0.77 -25.33 -16.66
C PRO A 96 1.07 -26.83 -16.39
N LYS A 97 2.31 -27.28 -16.60
CA LYS A 97 2.77 -28.62 -16.20
C LYS A 97 2.87 -28.83 -14.69
N THR A 98 2.72 -27.77 -13.90
CA THR A 98 2.65 -27.83 -12.45
C THR A 98 1.54 -28.76 -12.01
N SER A 99 1.85 -29.68 -11.08
CA SER A 99 0.92 -30.69 -10.60
C SER A 99 0.96 -30.84 -9.09
N LEU A 100 -0.19 -31.06 -8.50
CA LEU A 100 -0.35 -31.35 -7.07
C LEU A 100 -1.15 -32.64 -6.91
N ILE A 101 -0.53 -33.63 -6.29
CA ILE A 101 -1.14 -34.94 -5.98
C ILE A 101 -1.12 -35.08 -4.46
N VAL A 102 -2.28 -35.32 -3.87
CA VAL A 102 -2.40 -35.57 -2.43
C VAL A 102 -2.93 -36.98 -2.21
N SER A 103 -2.31 -37.74 -1.31
CA SER A 103 -2.68 -39.13 -1.05
C SER A 103 -2.67 -39.43 0.45
N ASP A 104 -3.59 -40.28 0.85
CA ASP A 104 -3.53 -41.08 2.07
C ASP A 104 -3.05 -42.52 1.77
N LYS A 105 -3.24 -43.46 2.70
CA LYS A 105 -2.86 -44.87 2.51
C LYS A 105 -3.77 -45.62 1.52
N LYS A 106 -4.94 -45.08 1.15
CA LYS A 106 -5.99 -45.76 0.43
C LYS A 106 -6.39 -45.05 -0.86
N SER A 107 -6.29 -43.74 -0.89
CA SER A 107 -6.86 -42.90 -1.93
C SER A 107 -5.86 -41.82 -2.38
N THR A 108 -6.08 -41.32 -3.58
CA THR A 108 -5.27 -40.24 -4.20
C THR A 108 -6.21 -39.24 -4.87
N GLU A 109 -5.97 -37.98 -4.64
CA GLU A 109 -6.61 -36.83 -5.31
C GLU A 109 -5.58 -36.09 -6.15
N ILE A 110 -5.98 -35.71 -7.36
CA ILE A 110 -5.18 -34.89 -8.28
C ILE A 110 -5.85 -33.54 -8.40
N PHE A 111 -5.08 -32.48 -8.19
CA PHE A 111 -5.53 -31.10 -8.30
C PHE A 111 -4.96 -30.45 -9.55
N THR A 112 -5.82 -29.81 -10.34
CA THR A 112 -5.47 -29.17 -11.62
C THR A 112 -4.98 -27.76 -11.38
N PHE A 113 -3.78 -27.44 -11.92
CA PHE A 113 -3.23 -26.08 -11.85
C PHE A 113 -4.13 -25.07 -12.58
N GLY A 114 -4.39 -23.93 -11.94
CA GLY A 114 -5.27 -22.87 -12.42
C GLY A 114 -6.73 -23.05 -11.98
N ASP A 115 -7.27 -24.26 -12.08
CA ASP A 115 -8.67 -24.53 -11.73
C ASP A 115 -8.84 -24.81 -10.23
N ASP A 116 -8.05 -25.72 -9.68
CA ASP A 116 -8.12 -26.14 -8.28
C ASP A 116 -7.17 -25.36 -7.38
N PHE A 117 -5.97 -25.09 -7.86
CA PHE A 117 -4.93 -24.39 -7.12
C PHE A 117 -4.02 -23.59 -8.05
N VAL A 118 -3.31 -22.63 -7.47
CA VAL A 118 -2.18 -21.95 -8.10
C VAL A 118 -0.97 -22.04 -7.18
N ALA A 119 0.23 -22.05 -7.75
CA ALA A 119 1.47 -22.08 -6.98
C ALA A 119 2.58 -21.32 -7.70
N PHE A 120 3.50 -20.78 -6.94
CA PHE A 120 4.69 -20.12 -7.47
C PHE A 120 5.91 -20.41 -6.60
N THR A 121 7.09 -20.45 -7.23
CA THR A 121 8.33 -20.78 -6.55
C THR A 121 8.78 -19.65 -5.63
N GLY A 122 8.98 -19.95 -4.35
CA GLY A 122 9.69 -19.07 -3.44
C GLY A 122 11.19 -19.38 -3.39
N ALA A 123 11.62 -20.51 -3.94
CA ALA A 123 13.03 -20.86 -4.14
C ALA A 123 13.66 -20.13 -5.34
N GLN A 124 12.85 -19.46 -6.17
CA GLN A 124 13.28 -18.75 -7.37
C GLN A 124 14.05 -19.61 -8.37
N THR A 125 13.60 -20.87 -8.53
CA THR A 125 14.19 -21.88 -9.42
C THR A 125 13.17 -22.36 -10.45
N GLU A 126 13.67 -22.88 -11.59
CA GLU A 126 12.82 -23.39 -12.69
C GLU A 126 11.99 -24.60 -12.29
N SER A 127 12.41 -25.32 -11.27
CA SER A 127 11.63 -26.45 -10.74
C SER A 127 11.75 -26.57 -9.23
N VAL A 128 10.63 -27.00 -8.62
CA VAL A 128 10.56 -27.35 -7.20
C VAL A 128 9.83 -28.67 -7.07
N ASN A 129 10.46 -29.64 -6.39
CA ASN A 129 9.85 -30.90 -6.03
C ASN A 129 9.69 -30.96 -4.51
N VAL A 130 8.48 -31.26 -4.06
CA VAL A 130 8.16 -31.42 -2.64
C VAL A 130 7.34 -32.69 -2.45
N ASP A 131 7.70 -33.50 -1.45
CA ASP A 131 6.92 -34.64 -0.95
C ASP A 131 6.86 -34.48 0.58
N ALA A 132 5.73 -34.02 1.10
CA ALA A 132 5.63 -33.63 2.49
C ALA A 132 4.22 -33.85 3.08
N ASP A 133 4.19 -34.00 4.42
CA ASP A 133 2.94 -34.09 5.18
C ASP A 133 2.26 -32.72 5.27
N LEU A 134 0.91 -32.73 5.31
CA LEU A 134 0.10 -31.52 5.46
C LEU A 134 -0.37 -31.35 6.90
N VAL A 135 -0.31 -30.10 7.38
CA VAL A 135 -0.83 -29.71 8.70
C VAL A 135 -1.73 -28.50 8.54
N PHE A 136 -2.97 -28.61 9.00
CA PHE A 136 -3.87 -27.45 9.09
C PHE A 136 -3.55 -26.67 10.36
N VAL A 137 -3.25 -25.38 10.23
CA VAL A 137 -2.83 -24.51 11.32
C VAL A 137 -3.78 -23.32 11.54
N GLY A 138 -5.07 -23.51 11.25
CA GLY A 138 -6.07 -22.47 11.43
C GLY A 138 -5.75 -21.21 10.60
N TYR A 139 -5.73 -20.06 11.26
CA TYR A 139 -5.32 -18.80 10.62
C TYR A 139 -3.78 -18.65 10.55
N GLY A 140 -3.03 -19.53 11.21
CA GLY A 140 -1.56 -19.49 11.18
C GLY A 140 -0.98 -18.22 11.83
N ILE A 141 -1.57 -17.78 12.94
CA ILE A 141 -1.24 -16.53 13.63
C ILE A 141 -0.57 -16.81 14.98
N GLU A 142 0.51 -16.06 15.25
CA GLU A 142 1.04 -15.84 16.58
C GLU A 142 1.08 -14.33 16.85
N ALA A 143 0.15 -13.85 17.71
CA ALA A 143 -0.05 -12.45 18.07
C ALA A 143 -0.10 -12.30 19.60
N PRO A 144 1.05 -12.14 20.27
CA PRO A 144 1.13 -12.08 21.74
C PRO A 144 0.31 -10.94 22.34
N GLU A 145 0.22 -9.78 21.69
CA GLU A 145 -0.57 -8.62 22.14
C GLU A 145 -2.07 -8.88 22.07
N GLN A 146 -2.52 -9.80 21.19
CA GLN A 146 -3.89 -10.29 21.10
C GLN A 146 -4.10 -11.55 21.99
N LYS A 147 -3.04 -12.03 22.67
CA LYS A 147 -3.01 -13.32 23.37
C LYS A 147 -3.47 -14.47 22.47
N TRP A 148 -3.14 -14.41 21.18
CA TRP A 148 -3.52 -15.41 20.19
C TRP A 148 -2.31 -16.20 19.72
N ASN A 149 -2.48 -17.54 19.64
CA ASN A 149 -1.46 -18.42 19.10
C ASN A 149 -2.12 -19.67 18.50
N ASP A 150 -2.08 -19.81 17.19
CA ASP A 150 -2.60 -20.98 16.46
C ASP A 150 -1.64 -22.18 16.50
N TYR A 151 -0.40 -21.97 16.93
CA TYR A 151 0.66 -23.00 16.91
C TYR A 151 0.87 -23.68 18.27
N LYS A 152 -0.05 -23.51 19.20
CA LYS A 152 0.02 -24.13 20.53
C LYS A 152 -0.24 -25.63 20.51
N GLY A 153 0.29 -26.33 21.50
CA GLY A 153 0.17 -27.77 21.68
C GLY A 153 1.30 -28.57 21.02
N ASP A 154 1.21 -29.90 21.07
CA ASP A 154 2.24 -30.82 20.59
C ASP A 154 2.17 -31.10 19.09
N ALA A 155 1.68 -30.17 18.29
CA ALA A 155 1.58 -30.35 16.84
C ALA A 155 2.93 -30.53 16.13
N GLY A 156 4.01 -30.50 16.89
CA GLY A 156 5.34 -30.92 16.48
C GLY A 156 6.10 -29.85 15.69
N ASP A 157 7.24 -30.29 15.20
CA ASP A 157 8.08 -29.49 14.31
C ASP A 157 7.39 -29.33 12.96
N TYR A 158 7.23 -28.07 12.50
CA TYR A 158 6.67 -27.73 11.19
C TYR A 158 7.70 -27.78 10.07
N ARG A 159 8.96 -28.06 10.41
CA ARG A 159 10.04 -28.13 9.42
C ARG A 159 9.78 -29.19 8.38
N GLY A 160 9.91 -28.77 7.12
CA GLY A 160 9.71 -29.64 5.98
C GLY A 160 8.26 -30.02 5.71
N LYS A 161 7.27 -29.55 6.50
CA LYS A 161 5.84 -29.80 6.28
C LYS A 161 5.23 -28.71 5.39
N ILE A 162 4.06 -28.99 4.84
CA ILE A 162 3.22 -28.03 4.12
C ILE A 162 2.15 -27.56 5.09
N LEU A 163 2.07 -26.24 5.33
CA LEU A 163 1.05 -25.65 6.17
C LEU A 163 -0.18 -25.25 5.35
N VAL A 164 -1.35 -25.68 5.79
CA VAL A 164 -2.64 -25.31 5.22
C VAL A 164 -3.29 -24.27 6.14
N MET A 165 -3.61 -23.08 5.61
CA MET A 165 -4.02 -21.94 6.40
C MET A 165 -5.24 -21.22 5.82
N LEU A 166 -6.06 -20.67 6.72
CA LEU A 166 -7.11 -19.72 6.39
C LEU A 166 -6.52 -18.32 6.14
N VAL A 167 -7.18 -17.57 5.28
CA VAL A 167 -6.90 -16.13 5.07
C VAL A 167 -7.71 -15.32 6.07
N ASN A 168 -7.36 -14.06 6.28
CA ASN A 168 -7.90 -13.13 7.27
C ASN A 168 -7.49 -13.41 8.72
N ASP A 169 -8.02 -12.57 9.60
CA ASP A 169 -7.92 -12.70 11.05
C ASP A 169 -9.03 -13.61 11.58
N PRO A 170 -8.84 -14.21 12.74
CA PRO A 170 -9.95 -14.79 13.49
C PRO A 170 -11.06 -13.75 13.70
N PRO A 171 -12.32 -14.12 13.49
CA PRO A 171 -13.43 -13.16 13.57
C PRO A 171 -13.62 -12.65 14.99
N ALA A 172 -13.91 -11.34 15.11
CA ALA A 172 -14.38 -10.79 16.37
C ALA A 172 -15.71 -11.43 16.78
N THR A 173 -15.90 -11.61 18.09
CA THR A 173 -17.10 -12.22 18.66
C THR A 173 -17.85 -11.24 19.56
N THR A 174 -19.07 -11.59 19.98
CA THR A 174 -19.80 -10.79 20.97
C THR A 174 -19.04 -10.66 22.29
N ALA A 175 -18.29 -11.68 22.68
CA ALA A 175 -17.46 -11.65 23.88
C ALA A 175 -16.17 -10.85 23.70
N GLU A 176 -15.63 -10.80 22.50
CA GLU A 176 -14.39 -10.10 22.13
C GLU A 176 -14.61 -9.22 20.90
N PRO A 177 -15.37 -8.12 21.01
CA PRO A 177 -15.76 -7.30 19.84
C PRO A 177 -14.60 -6.54 19.21
N ASN A 178 -13.48 -6.40 19.91
CA ASN A 178 -12.27 -5.73 19.45
C ASN A 178 -11.12 -6.69 19.10
N LEU A 179 -11.36 -8.00 19.08
CA LEU A 179 -10.35 -8.97 18.69
C LEU A 179 -9.83 -8.64 17.28
N PHE A 180 -8.52 -8.56 17.10
CA PHE A 180 -7.85 -8.12 15.87
C PHE A 180 -8.43 -6.82 15.27
N GLY A 181 -8.87 -5.87 16.13
CA GLY A 181 -9.46 -4.61 15.68
C GLY A 181 -10.91 -4.73 15.21
N GLY A 182 -11.62 -5.79 15.56
CA GLY A 182 -13.04 -5.97 15.26
C GLY A 182 -13.29 -6.31 13.79
N LYS A 183 -13.74 -5.32 13.01
CA LYS A 183 -13.96 -5.49 11.56
C LYS A 183 -12.71 -5.23 10.72
N ALA A 184 -11.65 -4.66 11.31
CA ALA A 184 -10.44 -4.33 10.57
C ALA A 184 -9.69 -5.60 10.17
N LEU A 185 -9.10 -5.59 8.98
CA LEU A 185 -8.07 -6.55 8.61
C LEU A 185 -6.74 -6.08 9.19
N THR A 186 -6.10 -6.92 10.01
CA THR A 186 -4.76 -6.63 10.54
C THR A 186 -3.66 -7.19 9.64
N TYR A 187 -2.38 -6.91 9.96
CA TYR A 187 -1.28 -7.54 9.23
C TYR A 187 -1.31 -9.07 9.33
N TYR A 188 -1.75 -9.60 10.48
CA TYR A 188 -1.88 -11.04 10.69
C TYR A 188 -2.85 -11.70 9.71
N GLY A 189 -3.90 -10.99 9.30
CA GLY A 189 -4.87 -11.48 8.31
C GLY A 189 -4.36 -11.50 6.87
N ARG A 190 -3.30 -10.73 6.58
CA ARG A 190 -2.74 -10.64 5.22
C ARG A 190 -2.09 -11.95 4.80
N TRP A 191 -2.29 -12.33 3.53
CA TRP A 191 -1.67 -13.52 2.94
C TRP A 191 -0.13 -13.48 2.97
N THR A 192 0.48 -12.30 2.92
CA THR A 192 1.92 -12.10 3.07
C THR A 192 2.43 -12.58 4.42
N TYR A 193 1.74 -12.19 5.52
CA TYR A 193 2.08 -12.64 6.86
C TYR A 193 2.02 -14.18 6.98
N LYS A 194 0.99 -14.81 6.37
CA LYS A 194 0.85 -16.29 6.43
C LYS A 194 2.07 -17.00 5.86
N TYR A 195 2.57 -16.55 4.71
CA TYR A 195 3.78 -17.11 4.11
C TYR A 195 5.03 -16.80 4.91
N GLU A 196 5.16 -15.59 5.43
CA GLU A 196 6.29 -15.21 6.30
C GLU A 196 6.32 -16.07 7.57
N GLU A 197 5.18 -16.27 8.22
CA GLU A 197 5.10 -17.06 9.45
C GLU A 197 5.38 -18.54 9.18
N ALA A 198 4.83 -19.10 8.13
CA ALA A 198 5.14 -20.47 7.73
C ALA A 198 6.64 -20.66 7.45
N ALA A 199 7.28 -19.67 6.79
CA ALA A 199 8.71 -19.68 6.55
C ALA A 199 9.53 -19.61 7.84
N ARG A 200 9.16 -18.73 8.78
CA ARG A 200 9.80 -18.62 10.10
C ARG A 200 9.75 -19.94 10.88
N ARG A 201 8.69 -20.73 10.69
CA ARG A 201 8.54 -22.05 11.31
C ARG A 201 9.23 -23.19 10.56
N GLY A 202 9.93 -22.87 9.47
CA GLY A 202 10.70 -23.84 8.68
C GLY A 202 9.84 -24.76 7.80
N ALA A 203 8.60 -24.38 7.51
CA ALA A 203 7.76 -25.11 6.58
C ALA A 203 8.41 -25.13 5.18
N VAL A 204 8.17 -26.20 4.42
CA VAL A 204 8.68 -26.31 3.05
C VAL A 204 7.82 -25.55 2.05
N GLY A 205 6.54 -25.36 2.39
CA GLY A 205 5.57 -24.63 1.60
C GLY A 205 4.31 -24.35 2.38
N ALA A 206 3.42 -23.54 1.79
CA ALA A 206 2.14 -23.24 2.39
C ALA A 206 1.03 -23.14 1.32
N ILE A 207 -0.17 -23.58 1.68
CA ILE A 207 -1.40 -23.52 0.89
C ILE A 207 -2.41 -22.65 1.65
N LEU A 208 -2.80 -21.51 1.06
CA LEU A 208 -3.84 -20.66 1.58
C LEU A 208 -5.20 -21.08 1.00
N LEU A 209 -6.18 -21.25 1.87
CA LEU A 209 -7.54 -21.59 1.47
C LEU A 209 -8.32 -20.32 1.11
N HIS A 210 -8.74 -20.24 -0.15
CA HIS A 210 -9.44 -19.09 -0.70
C HIS A 210 -10.96 -19.25 -0.58
N THR A 211 -11.63 -18.21 -0.07
CA THR A 211 -13.05 -17.96 -0.30
C THR A 211 -13.20 -16.53 -0.80
N ASP A 212 -14.23 -16.25 -1.58
CA ASP A 212 -14.50 -14.89 -2.10
C ASP A 212 -14.70 -13.90 -0.94
N GLU A 213 -15.33 -14.34 0.14
CA GLU A 213 -15.54 -13.55 1.35
C GLU A 213 -14.22 -13.19 2.05
N SER A 214 -13.34 -14.18 2.27
CA SER A 214 -12.10 -13.97 3.02
C SER A 214 -11.05 -13.19 2.23
N ALA A 215 -11.02 -13.35 0.91
CA ALA A 215 -10.07 -12.66 0.06
C ALA A 215 -10.56 -11.26 -0.37
N GLY A 216 -11.89 -11.05 -0.41
CA GLY A 216 -12.52 -9.84 -0.93
C GLY A 216 -12.57 -9.77 -2.46
N TYR A 217 -12.24 -10.88 -3.15
CA TYR A 217 -12.26 -11.02 -4.61
C TYR A 217 -12.45 -12.49 -5.02
N PRO A 218 -13.01 -12.77 -6.23
CA PRO A 218 -13.26 -14.13 -6.69
C PRO A 218 -11.98 -14.88 -7.06
N TRP A 219 -12.09 -16.24 -7.12
CA TRP A 219 -10.97 -17.11 -7.50
C TRP A 219 -10.34 -16.75 -8.84
N SER A 220 -11.10 -16.21 -9.80
CA SER A 220 -10.59 -15.76 -11.09
C SER A 220 -9.47 -14.74 -10.97
N VAL A 221 -9.51 -13.86 -9.98
CA VAL A 221 -8.44 -12.87 -9.70
C VAL A 221 -7.17 -13.59 -9.27
N VAL A 222 -7.27 -14.54 -8.34
CA VAL A 222 -6.12 -15.35 -7.90
C VAL A 222 -5.50 -16.12 -9.06
N ARG A 223 -6.34 -16.77 -9.90
CA ARG A 223 -5.91 -17.52 -11.07
C ARG A 223 -5.18 -16.62 -12.08
N THR A 224 -5.75 -15.49 -12.43
CA THR A 224 -5.16 -14.56 -13.42
C THR A 224 -3.84 -13.98 -12.93
N SER A 225 -3.80 -13.52 -11.69
CA SER A 225 -2.58 -12.96 -11.08
C SER A 225 -1.43 -13.96 -11.00
N ASN A 226 -1.73 -15.27 -10.89
CA ASN A 226 -0.70 -16.32 -10.83
C ASN A 226 -0.42 -16.98 -12.20
N GLY A 227 -1.19 -16.66 -13.23
CA GLY A 227 -0.94 -17.07 -14.62
C GLY A 227 0.05 -16.16 -15.35
N SER A 228 0.39 -14.99 -14.78
CA SER A 228 1.30 -13.98 -15.32
C SER A 228 2.67 -14.03 -14.62
N TRP A 229 3.61 -13.21 -15.10
CA TRP A 229 4.87 -12.97 -14.40
C TRP A 229 4.60 -12.34 -13.04
N ARG A 230 5.17 -12.95 -12.00
CA ARG A 230 5.24 -12.39 -10.65
C ARG A 230 6.68 -12.09 -10.33
N PHE A 231 6.90 -10.97 -9.66
CA PHE A 231 8.24 -10.59 -9.25
C PHE A 231 8.40 -10.76 -7.72
N ASP A 232 9.65 -10.97 -7.33
CA ASP A 232 10.08 -11.00 -5.94
C ASP A 232 11.50 -10.40 -5.87
N ILE A 233 11.94 -9.97 -4.70
CA ILE A 233 13.33 -9.55 -4.49
C ILE A 233 14.23 -10.75 -4.75
N ALA A 234 15.24 -10.57 -5.61
CA ALA A 234 16.16 -11.65 -5.95
C ALA A 234 16.98 -12.07 -4.72
N ARG A 235 16.92 -13.33 -4.39
CA ARG A 235 17.70 -13.90 -3.29
C ARG A 235 19.17 -13.98 -3.66
N THR A 236 20.02 -13.73 -2.66
CA THR A 236 21.47 -13.92 -2.75
C THR A 236 21.91 -15.03 -1.78
N PRO A 237 23.11 -15.62 -1.97
CA PRO A 237 23.64 -16.60 -1.02
C PRO A 237 23.82 -16.08 0.41
N GLN A 238 23.90 -14.76 0.58
CA GLN A 238 24.04 -14.08 1.87
C GLN A 238 22.70 -13.81 2.56
N ASP A 239 21.58 -13.95 1.83
CA ASP A 239 20.26 -13.75 2.39
C ASP A 239 19.87 -14.92 3.30
N THR A 240 19.80 -14.65 4.60
CA THR A 240 19.44 -15.62 5.64
C THR A 240 17.94 -15.58 5.99
N THR A 241 17.17 -14.71 5.34
CA THR A 241 15.71 -14.62 5.59
C THR A 241 15.04 -15.94 5.28
N PRO A 242 14.28 -16.54 6.22
CA PRO A 242 13.52 -17.76 5.97
C PRO A 242 12.59 -17.62 4.75
N PHE A 243 12.47 -18.67 3.97
CA PHE A 243 11.58 -18.69 2.81
C PHE A 243 10.93 -20.06 2.60
N LEU A 244 9.77 -20.07 1.94
CA LEU A 244 9.10 -21.30 1.49
C LEU A 244 9.64 -21.70 0.12
N LYS A 245 9.83 -22.99 -0.14
CA LYS A 245 10.16 -23.46 -1.49
C LYS A 245 9.05 -23.14 -2.49
N PHE A 246 7.80 -23.19 -2.04
CA PHE A 246 6.64 -22.76 -2.83
C PHE A 246 5.60 -22.07 -1.97
N ARG A 247 4.81 -21.20 -2.59
CA ARG A 247 3.63 -20.50 -2.05
C ARG A 247 2.44 -20.88 -2.94
N SER A 248 1.29 -21.18 -2.34
CA SER A 248 0.13 -21.70 -3.08
C SER A 248 -1.18 -21.18 -2.52
N TRP A 249 -2.18 -21.07 -3.39
CA TRP A 249 -3.58 -20.89 -3.03
C TRP A 249 -4.39 -22.05 -3.56
N MET A 250 -5.44 -22.42 -2.86
CA MET A 250 -6.41 -23.44 -3.25
C MET A 250 -7.82 -22.88 -3.09
N ASN A 251 -8.69 -23.09 -4.08
CA ASN A 251 -10.07 -22.64 -3.99
C ASN A 251 -10.88 -23.47 -2.99
N ASP A 252 -12.05 -22.97 -2.58
CA ASP A 252 -12.87 -23.60 -1.55
C ASP A 252 -13.33 -25.01 -1.91
N ALA A 253 -13.81 -25.24 -3.13
CA ALA A 253 -14.27 -26.56 -3.56
C ALA A 253 -13.15 -27.61 -3.52
N SER A 254 -11.94 -27.23 -3.89
CA SER A 254 -10.77 -28.10 -3.84
C SER A 254 -10.27 -28.31 -2.41
N ALA A 255 -10.38 -27.28 -1.55
CA ALA A 255 -10.11 -27.41 -0.12
C ALA A 255 -11.07 -28.39 0.56
N GLN A 256 -12.36 -28.39 0.21
CA GLN A 256 -13.33 -29.39 0.69
C GLN A 256 -12.93 -30.82 0.25
N ARG A 257 -12.48 -31.00 -1.00
CA ARG A 257 -11.99 -32.31 -1.49
C ARG A 257 -10.75 -32.77 -0.73
N LEU A 258 -9.80 -31.85 -0.50
CA LEU A 258 -8.59 -32.11 0.28
C LEU A 258 -8.94 -32.58 1.71
N MET A 259 -9.81 -31.85 2.40
CA MET A 259 -10.18 -32.18 3.78
C MET A 259 -10.98 -33.50 3.84
N LYS A 260 -11.86 -33.75 2.88
CA LYS A 260 -12.56 -35.03 2.78
C LYS A 260 -11.59 -36.21 2.61
N LEU A 261 -10.55 -36.07 1.77
CA LEU A 261 -9.50 -37.09 1.64
C LEU A 261 -8.77 -37.34 2.97
N ALA A 262 -8.53 -36.26 3.73
CA ALA A 262 -7.93 -36.33 5.06
C ALA A 262 -8.89 -36.83 6.15
N GLY A 263 -10.14 -37.17 5.83
CA GLY A 263 -11.16 -37.57 6.81
C GLY A 263 -11.58 -36.46 7.76
N GLN A 264 -11.45 -35.21 7.33
CA GLN A 264 -11.76 -34.02 8.10
C GLN A 264 -12.98 -33.27 7.53
N ASP A 265 -13.67 -32.55 8.38
CA ASP A 265 -14.72 -31.59 8.03
C ASP A 265 -14.12 -30.17 8.01
N LEU A 266 -14.05 -29.52 6.81
CA LEU A 266 -13.47 -28.21 6.67
C LEU A 266 -14.23 -27.13 7.44
N ASP A 267 -15.56 -27.18 7.45
CA ASP A 267 -16.37 -26.18 8.15
C ASP A 267 -16.25 -26.31 9.67
N GLY A 268 -16.17 -27.56 10.15
CA GLY A 268 -15.83 -27.82 11.54
C GLY A 268 -14.45 -27.33 11.93
N LEU A 269 -13.44 -27.50 11.06
CA LEU A 269 -12.09 -26.98 11.27
C LEU A 269 -12.07 -25.44 11.26
N ARG A 270 -12.83 -24.77 10.38
CA ARG A 270 -12.99 -23.31 10.36
C ARG A 270 -13.60 -22.80 11.67
N ALA A 271 -14.66 -23.45 12.14
CA ALA A 271 -15.30 -23.08 13.40
C ALA A 271 -14.36 -23.24 14.60
N GLN A 272 -13.55 -24.31 14.63
CA GLN A 272 -12.54 -24.50 15.67
C GLN A 272 -11.43 -23.45 15.58
N ALA A 273 -10.92 -23.15 14.36
CA ALA A 273 -9.87 -22.17 14.14
C ALA A 273 -10.29 -20.75 14.59
N ALA A 274 -11.58 -20.44 14.60
CA ALA A 274 -12.11 -19.18 15.12
C ALA A 274 -12.09 -19.06 16.65
N THR A 275 -11.60 -20.08 17.36
CA THR A 275 -11.59 -20.12 18.84
C THR A 275 -10.17 -20.08 19.41
N ARG A 276 -10.06 -19.56 20.64
CA ARG A 276 -8.77 -19.54 21.36
C ARG A 276 -8.24 -20.93 21.71
N ASP A 277 -9.10 -21.96 21.69
CA ASP A 277 -8.73 -23.34 22.06
C ASP A 277 -8.24 -24.16 20.86
N PHE A 278 -8.25 -23.59 19.67
CA PHE A 278 -7.75 -24.23 18.46
C PHE A 278 -6.34 -24.79 18.66
N LYS A 279 -6.09 -25.96 18.12
CA LYS A 279 -4.78 -26.61 18.02
C LYS A 279 -4.56 -27.10 16.59
N PRO A 280 -3.33 -27.04 16.07
CA PRO A 280 -3.00 -27.58 14.76
C PRO A 280 -3.41 -29.03 14.58
N VAL A 281 -3.87 -29.36 13.37
CA VAL A 281 -4.36 -30.69 13.03
C VAL A 281 -3.48 -31.30 11.95
N SER A 282 -2.81 -32.43 12.26
CA SER A 282 -2.16 -33.23 11.24
C SER A 282 -3.23 -33.86 10.34
N LEU A 283 -3.14 -33.62 9.04
CA LEU A 283 -4.15 -34.12 8.09
C LEU A 283 -3.98 -35.59 7.73
N GLY A 284 -2.84 -36.22 8.10
CA GLY A 284 -2.59 -37.64 7.83
C GLY A 284 -2.44 -37.98 6.32
N VAL A 285 -2.30 -36.97 5.48
CA VAL A 285 -2.07 -37.07 4.03
C VAL A 285 -0.74 -36.46 3.64
N LYS A 286 -0.20 -36.92 2.50
CA LYS A 286 1.02 -36.38 1.87
C LYS A 286 0.69 -35.70 0.56
N ALA A 287 1.32 -34.56 0.32
CA ALA A 287 1.29 -33.90 -0.97
C ALA A 287 2.61 -34.06 -1.72
N LYS A 288 2.50 -34.44 -2.98
CA LYS A 288 3.58 -34.37 -3.97
C LYS A 288 3.29 -33.21 -4.91
N LEU A 289 4.12 -32.17 -4.81
CA LEU A 289 4.07 -31.02 -5.68
C LEU A 289 5.26 -31.07 -6.64
N TYR A 290 4.97 -31.02 -7.93
CA TYR A 290 5.92 -30.65 -8.97
C TYR A 290 5.54 -29.27 -9.49
N LEU A 291 6.38 -28.27 -9.22
CA LEU A 291 6.21 -26.91 -9.69
C LEU A 291 7.27 -26.64 -10.76
N ALA A 292 6.83 -26.44 -12.00
CA ALA A 292 7.66 -25.95 -13.09
C ALA A 292 7.47 -24.44 -13.26
N SER A 293 8.52 -23.71 -13.60
CA SER A 293 8.48 -22.25 -13.72
C SER A 293 9.45 -21.76 -14.78
N GLU A 294 9.07 -20.72 -15.50
CA GLU A 294 10.01 -19.84 -16.18
C GLU A 294 10.59 -18.86 -15.13
N VAL A 295 11.89 -18.60 -15.21
CA VAL A 295 12.59 -17.70 -14.28
C VAL A 295 13.42 -16.69 -15.07
N LYS A 296 13.30 -15.41 -14.75
CA LYS A 296 14.14 -14.34 -15.31
C LYS A 296 14.63 -13.40 -14.23
N ARG A 297 15.82 -12.86 -14.38
CA ARG A 297 16.33 -11.79 -13.51
C ARG A 297 16.15 -10.45 -14.20
N VAL A 298 15.65 -9.47 -13.46
CA VAL A 298 15.48 -8.11 -13.91
C VAL A 298 15.97 -7.15 -12.84
N ALA A 299 16.33 -5.94 -13.26
CA ALA A 299 16.58 -4.84 -12.33
C ALA A 299 15.61 -3.73 -12.67
N ALA A 300 15.02 -3.12 -11.67
CA ALA A 300 14.22 -1.92 -11.82
C ALA A 300 14.59 -0.96 -10.68
N PRO A 301 14.80 0.34 -10.93
CA PRO A 301 15.29 1.23 -9.89
C PRO A 301 14.13 1.81 -9.06
N ASN A 302 14.35 1.95 -7.75
CA ASN A 302 13.70 3.03 -7.03
C ASN A 302 14.30 4.36 -7.49
N VAL A 303 13.48 5.39 -7.68
CA VAL A 303 13.97 6.75 -7.97
C VAL A 303 13.94 7.58 -6.69
N ILE A 304 15.06 8.25 -6.36
CA ILE A 304 15.21 8.95 -5.09
C ILE A 304 15.76 10.36 -5.35
N GLY A 305 14.98 11.37 -4.94
CA GLY A 305 15.42 12.76 -4.92
C GLY A 305 15.68 13.25 -3.50
N LEU A 306 16.61 14.18 -3.35
CA LEU A 306 16.97 14.79 -2.07
C LEU A 306 16.92 16.32 -2.13
N LEU A 307 16.10 16.92 -1.26
CA LEU A 307 16.15 18.33 -0.93
C LEU A 307 16.75 18.50 0.47
N GLU A 308 17.96 19.06 0.54
CA GLU A 308 18.65 19.28 1.83
C GLU A 308 17.91 20.29 2.71
N GLY A 309 17.73 19.95 3.97
CA GLY A 309 17.12 20.80 4.99
C GLY A 309 18.01 21.99 5.39
N ARG A 310 17.37 23.09 5.81
CA ARG A 310 18.08 24.34 6.17
C ARG A 310 18.70 24.36 7.57
N ASP A 311 18.27 23.47 8.47
CA ASP A 311 18.73 23.49 9.85
C ASP A 311 20.00 22.63 10.01
N PRO A 312 21.14 23.20 10.44
CA PRO A 312 22.40 22.44 10.55
C PRO A 312 22.31 21.21 11.47
N LYS A 313 21.40 21.21 12.45
CA LYS A 313 21.21 20.09 13.39
C LYS A 313 20.22 19.06 12.88
N LEU A 314 19.17 19.50 12.17
CA LEU A 314 18.07 18.63 11.74
C LEU A 314 18.17 18.17 10.28
N LYS A 315 19.09 18.72 9.48
CA LYS A 315 19.24 18.34 8.06
C LYS A 315 19.67 16.89 7.84
N SER A 316 20.17 16.21 8.87
CA SER A 316 20.46 14.78 8.86
C SER A 316 19.27 13.90 9.25
N GLU A 317 18.11 14.49 9.51
CA GLU A 317 16.83 13.83 9.72
C GLU A 317 15.95 14.05 8.48
N TYR A 318 15.12 13.06 8.12
CA TYR A 318 14.46 13.02 6.82
C TYR A 318 12.95 12.81 6.95
N VAL A 319 12.18 13.48 6.10
CA VAL A 319 10.79 13.15 5.82
C VAL A 319 10.73 12.59 4.40
N ILE A 320 10.07 11.45 4.21
CA ILE A 320 9.93 10.81 2.90
C ILE A 320 8.53 11.08 2.36
N TYR A 321 8.43 11.58 1.13
CA TYR A 321 7.23 11.46 0.31
C TYR A 321 7.42 10.29 -0.63
N SER A 322 6.42 9.41 -0.75
CA SER A 322 6.47 8.27 -1.65
C SER A 322 5.26 8.16 -2.56
N ALA A 323 5.47 7.66 -3.76
CA ALA A 323 4.46 7.24 -4.73
C ALA A 323 5.12 6.25 -5.70
N HIS A 324 4.57 5.06 -5.90
CA HIS A 324 5.15 4.10 -6.85
C HIS A 324 4.99 4.56 -8.29
N TRP A 325 5.96 4.22 -9.12
CA TRP A 325 5.98 4.63 -10.52
C TRP A 325 5.56 3.52 -11.49
N ASP A 326 5.65 2.26 -11.08
CA ASP A 326 5.27 1.10 -11.89
C ASP A 326 3.75 0.91 -11.96
N HIS A 327 3.31 0.14 -12.96
CA HIS A 327 1.99 -0.42 -13.02
C HIS A 327 2.04 -1.80 -13.69
N LEU A 328 0.92 -2.32 -14.17
CA LEU A 328 0.81 -3.72 -14.60
C LEU A 328 1.47 -4.01 -15.96
N GLY A 329 1.80 -2.98 -16.74
CA GLY A 329 2.43 -3.17 -18.05
C GLY A 329 1.45 -3.58 -19.13
N VAL A 330 1.89 -4.46 -20.02
CA VAL A 330 1.06 -5.04 -21.08
C VAL A 330 0.52 -6.39 -20.62
N GLY A 331 -0.79 -6.55 -20.68
CA GLY A 331 -1.49 -7.72 -20.16
C GLY A 331 -2.53 -8.32 -21.11
N ALA A 332 -3.52 -9.01 -20.54
CA ALA A 332 -4.64 -9.54 -21.28
C ALA A 332 -5.50 -8.40 -21.86
N PRO A 333 -6.04 -8.55 -23.09
CA PRO A 333 -6.90 -7.53 -23.67
C PRO A 333 -8.20 -7.37 -22.88
N ASP A 334 -8.67 -6.13 -22.78
CA ASP A 334 -10.01 -5.82 -22.33
C ASP A 334 -11.07 -6.18 -23.41
N LYS A 335 -12.33 -5.87 -23.15
CA LYS A 335 -13.44 -6.10 -24.10
C LYS A 335 -13.30 -5.33 -25.45
N ASN A 336 -12.45 -4.30 -25.49
CA ASN A 336 -12.20 -3.48 -26.69
C ASN A 336 -10.92 -3.93 -27.42
N GLY A 337 -10.17 -4.89 -26.85
CA GLY A 337 -8.90 -5.38 -27.38
C GLY A 337 -7.69 -4.58 -26.88
N ASP A 338 -7.87 -3.66 -25.95
CA ASP A 338 -6.79 -2.90 -25.35
C ASP A 338 -6.02 -3.77 -24.33
N THR A 339 -4.70 -3.76 -24.46
CA THR A 339 -3.77 -4.58 -23.66
C THR A 339 -2.86 -3.75 -22.75
N ILE A 340 -2.91 -2.41 -22.85
CA ILE A 340 -2.01 -1.52 -22.09
C ILE A 340 -2.72 -1.08 -20.82
N TYR A 341 -2.15 -1.39 -19.69
CA TYR A 341 -2.64 -1.00 -18.38
C TYR A 341 -1.98 0.32 -18.00
N ASN A 342 -2.58 1.44 -18.43
CA ASN A 342 -1.96 2.77 -18.33
C ASN A 342 -1.74 3.26 -16.90
N GLY A 343 -2.61 2.88 -15.93
CA GLY A 343 -2.45 3.24 -14.53
C GLY A 343 -2.40 4.75 -14.31
N ALA A 344 -3.38 5.48 -14.87
CA ALA A 344 -3.41 6.93 -14.77
C ALA A 344 -3.75 7.39 -13.35
N LEU A 345 -4.73 6.75 -12.71
CA LEU A 345 -5.05 6.98 -11.31
C LEU A 345 -4.09 6.20 -10.42
N ASP A 346 -3.82 4.96 -10.76
CA ASP A 346 -2.93 4.03 -10.06
C ASP A 346 -1.62 3.80 -10.84
N ASN A 347 -0.48 4.48 -10.59
CA ASN A 347 -0.35 5.59 -9.64
C ASN A 347 0.39 6.77 -10.30
N ALA A 348 0.10 7.06 -11.60
CA ALA A 348 0.63 8.27 -12.22
C ALA A 348 0.16 9.53 -11.48
N SER A 349 -1.03 9.48 -10.84
CA SER A 349 -1.59 10.58 -10.07
C SER A 349 -0.78 10.90 -8.82
N GLY A 350 -0.39 9.91 -8.04
CA GLY A 350 0.48 10.07 -6.87
C GLY A 350 1.87 10.56 -7.24
N VAL A 351 2.47 9.98 -8.29
CA VAL A 351 3.77 10.45 -8.83
C VAL A 351 3.69 11.93 -9.21
N ALA A 352 2.64 12.35 -9.92
CA ALA A 352 2.44 13.74 -10.30
C ALA A 352 2.35 14.68 -9.09
N CYS A 353 1.66 14.25 -8.03
CA CYS A 353 1.55 15.03 -6.79
C CYS A 353 2.90 15.14 -6.07
N VAL A 354 3.66 14.05 -5.95
CA VAL A 354 5.00 14.09 -5.31
C VAL A 354 5.97 14.96 -6.10
N LEU A 355 5.97 14.88 -7.45
CA LEU A 355 6.77 15.77 -8.31
C LEU A 355 6.36 17.25 -8.14
N ALA A 356 5.07 17.55 -8.09
CA ALA A 356 4.59 18.91 -7.88
C ALA A 356 4.97 19.45 -6.47
N ILE A 357 4.92 18.61 -5.44
CA ILE A 357 5.41 18.95 -4.09
C ILE A 357 6.92 19.23 -4.12
N ALA A 358 7.70 18.40 -4.83
CA ALA A 358 9.14 18.58 -4.98
C ALA A 358 9.47 19.94 -5.64
N ASP A 359 8.78 20.27 -6.73
CA ASP A 359 8.95 21.54 -7.44
C ASP A 359 8.61 22.76 -6.54
N VAL A 360 7.50 22.68 -5.80
CA VAL A 360 7.12 23.73 -4.84
C VAL A 360 8.18 23.92 -3.76
N LEU A 361 8.66 22.85 -3.14
CA LEU A 361 9.63 22.90 -2.05
C LEU A 361 11.01 23.38 -2.55
N ALA A 362 11.44 22.97 -3.74
CA ALA A 362 12.70 23.39 -4.33
C ALA A 362 12.74 24.89 -4.61
N LYS A 363 11.61 25.49 -5.01
CA LYS A 363 11.47 26.93 -5.29
C LYS A 363 11.37 27.80 -4.05
N LEU A 364 11.23 27.22 -2.87
CA LEU A 364 11.19 28.01 -1.63
C LEU A 364 12.53 28.72 -1.40
N PRO A 365 12.51 30.01 -1.00
CA PRO A 365 13.70 30.68 -0.49
C PRO A 365 14.33 29.88 0.64
N MET A 366 15.66 29.87 0.77
CA MET A 366 16.38 29.08 1.78
C MET A 366 15.80 29.25 3.19
N ALA A 367 15.43 30.48 3.58
CA ALA A 367 14.84 30.75 4.89
C ALA A 367 13.48 30.09 5.14
N GLN A 368 12.77 29.70 4.07
CA GLN A 368 11.46 29.04 4.13
C GLN A 368 11.52 27.53 3.89
N ARG A 369 12.66 27.00 3.47
CA ARG A 369 12.85 25.55 3.28
C ARG A 369 12.61 24.80 4.58
N PRO A 370 12.21 23.54 4.54
CA PRO A 370 12.04 22.71 5.73
C PRO A 370 13.35 22.62 6.53
N ARG A 371 13.24 22.45 7.85
CA ARG A 371 14.42 22.27 8.72
C ARG A 371 15.09 20.92 8.48
N ARG A 372 14.30 19.84 8.42
CA ARG A 372 14.74 18.50 8.03
C ARG A 372 14.88 18.40 6.52
N SER A 373 15.68 17.48 6.06
CA SER A 373 15.76 17.12 4.64
C SER A 373 14.49 16.38 4.19
N ILE A 374 14.18 16.51 2.90
CA ILE A 374 13.07 15.79 2.28
C ILE A 374 13.64 14.80 1.27
N LEU A 375 13.22 13.55 1.35
CA LEU A 375 13.42 12.56 0.33
C LEU A 375 12.13 12.38 -0.48
N PHE A 376 12.26 12.36 -1.78
CA PHE A 376 11.20 12.01 -2.72
C PHE A 376 11.52 10.62 -3.24
N LEU A 377 10.77 9.62 -2.80
CA LEU A 377 11.00 8.23 -3.13
C LEU A 377 9.88 7.73 -4.05
N PHE A 378 10.27 7.22 -5.19
CA PHE A 378 9.36 6.59 -6.14
C PHE A 378 9.75 5.11 -6.25
N PRO A 379 9.10 4.24 -5.46
CA PRO A 379 9.37 2.81 -5.47
C PRO A 379 8.98 2.17 -6.80
N THR A 380 9.69 1.09 -7.13
CA THR A 380 9.37 0.15 -8.20
C THR A 380 8.62 -1.06 -7.65
N ALA A 381 7.92 -1.79 -8.53
CA ALA A 381 7.31 -3.07 -8.23
C ALA A 381 6.40 -3.06 -6.97
N GLU A 382 5.65 -1.97 -6.80
CA GLU A 382 4.59 -1.88 -5.78
C GLU A 382 3.52 -2.93 -6.05
N GLU A 383 3.07 -3.01 -7.30
CA GLU A 383 2.04 -3.92 -7.83
C GLU A 383 2.40 -5.41 -7.65
N GLN A 384 3.66 -5.68 -7.38
CA GLN A 384 4.19 -7.01 -7.15
C GLN A 384 4.30 -7.37 -5.65
N GLY A 385 3.88 -6.45 -4.77
CA GLY A 385 3.89 -6.64 -3.32
C GLY A 385 4.85 -5.71 -2.59
N LEU A 386 4.87 -4.43 -2.94
CA LEU A 386 5.62 -3.36 -2.26
C LEU A 386 7.15 -3.54 -2.33
N LEU A 387 7.66 -4.22 -3.39
CA LEU A 387 9.05 -4.73 -3.39
C LEU A 387 10.08 -3.62 -3.36
N GLY A 388 9.85 -2.51 -4.05
CA GLY A 388 10.77 -1.36 -4.05
C GLY A 388 10.85 -0.69 -2.68
N ALA A 389 9.73 -0.48 -2.02
CA ALA A 389 9.68 0.07 -0.67
C ALA A 389 10.24 -0.90 0.36
N GLU A 390 10.00 -2.20 0.21
CA GLU A 390 10.59 -3.25 1.05
C GLU A 390 12.12 -3.30 0.85
N TRP A 391 12.59 -3.20 -0.39
CA TRP A 391 14.03 -3.11 -0.67
C TRP A 391 14.65 -1.89 -0.01
N TYR A 392 14.03 -0.71 -0.16
CA TYR A 392 14.52 0.52 0.47
C TYR A 392 14.56 0.38 2.00
N SER A 393 13.54 -0.20 2.63
CA SER A 393 13.50 -0.38 4.08
C SER A 393 14.63 -1.27 4.61
N LYS A 394 15.16 -2.18 3.79
CA LYS A 394 16.29 -3.06 4.12
C LYS A 394 17.64 -2.50 3.69
N HIS A 395 17.66 -1.64 2.66
CA HIS A 395 18.86 -1.02 2.08
C HIS A 395 18.68 0.50 1.96
N PRO A 396 18.44 1.20 3.07
CA PRO A 396 18.05 2.60 3.03
C PRO A 396 19.22 3.49 2.57
N ALA A 397 18.95 4.47 1.72
CA ALA A 397 19.93 5.47 1.29
C ALA A 397 20.36 6.39 2.45
N VAL A 398 19.51 6.54 3.48
CA VAL A 398 19.78 7.27 4.72
C VAL A 398 19.38 6.43 5.91
N PRO A 399 20.02 6.57 7.10
CA PRO A 399 19.69 5.75 8.26
C PRO A 399 18.20 5.82 8.62
N LEU A 400 17.54 4.69 8.77
CA LEU A 400 16.12 4.64 9.17
C LEU A 400 15.87 5.32 10.52
N ALA A 401 16.83 5.24 11.44
CA ALA A 401 16.76 5.94 12.72
C ALA A 401 16.64 7.47 12.57
N ASN A 402 17.07 8.01 11.44
CA ASN A 402 16.97 9.43 11.11
C ASN A 402 15.74 9.76 10.22
N THR A 403 14.94 8.77 9.85
CA THR A 403 13.74 8.98 9.04
C THR A 403 12.57 9.35 9.96
N ALA A 404 12.14 10.59 9.96
CA ALA A 404 11.09 11.09 10.84
C ALA A 404 9.73 10.47 10.53
N ALA A 405 9.34 10.45 9.26
CA ALA A 405 8.09 9.85 8.81
C ALA A 405 8.11 9.58 7.30
N ASN A 406 7.17 8.73 6.84
CA ASN A 406 6.80 8.59 5.44
C ASN A 406 5.37 9.11 5.21
N VAL A 407 5.18 9.85 4.13
CA VAL A 407 3.89 10.36 3.63
C VAL A 407 3.70 9.80 2.23
N ASN A 408 2.82 8.82 2.10
CA ASN A 408 2.58 8.09 0.85
C ASN A 408 1.35 8.64 0.11
N LEU A 409 1.48 8.75 -1.20
CA LEU A 409 0.44 9.21 -2.11
C LEU A 409 0.20 8.13 -3.16
N ASP A 410 -1.03 7.63 -3.18
CA ASP A 410 -1.37 6.48 -4.01
C ASP A 410 -2.85 6.51 -4.37
N SER A 411 -3.15 6.62 -5.67
CA SER A 411 -4.50 6.79 -6.22
C SER A 411 -5.19 8.04 -5.69
N MET A 412 -4.82 9.21 -6.25
CA MET A 412 -5.29 10.51 -5.77
C MET A 412 -6.74 10.80 -6.20
N ASN A 413 -7.44 11.62 -5.41
CA ASN A 413 -8.83 12.00 -5.69
C ASN A 413 -9.01 12.80 -6.99
N VAL A 414 -9.89 12.34 -7.85
CA VAL A 414 -10.23 12.96 -9.16
C VAL A 414 -11.73 13.27 -9.30
N LEU A 415 -12.51 13.04 -8.25
CA LEU A 415 -13.98 13.09 -8.31
C LEU A 415 -14.54 14.44 -7.87
N GLY A 416 -13.83 15.16 -6.99
CA GLY A 416 -14.28 16.44 -6.46
C GLY A 416 -13.71 16.72 -5.07
N VAL A 417 -13.73 18.00 -4.66
CA VAL A 417 -13.22 18.38 -3.33
C VAL A 417 -14.10 17.81 -2.22
N THR A 418 -13.44 17.43 -1.11
CA THR A 418 -14.09 16.87 0.06
C THR A 418 -14.00 17.82 1.26
N LYS A 419 -14.86 17.65 2.27
CA LYS A 419 -14.82 18.37 3.56
C LYS A 419 -14.00 17.61 4.59
N ASP A 420 -13.46 16.46 4.22
CA ASP A 420 -12.68 15.59 5.08
C ASP A 420 -11.60 14.87 4.27
N PHE A 421 -10.70 14.17 4.96
CA PHE A 421 -9.70 13.28 4.36
C PHE A 421 -9.36 12.16 5.33
N ILE A 422 -8.80 11.07 4.80
CA ILE A 422 -8.47 9.86 5.56
C ILE A 422 -6.95 9.66 5.52
N PRO A 423 -6.23 9.90 6.63
CA PRO A 423 -4.79 9.65 6.75
C PRO A 423 -4.55 8.28 7.38
N LEU A 424 -4.60 7.21 6.58
CA LEU A 424 -4.40 5.84 7.08
C LEU A 424 -3.08 5.73 7.86
N GLY A 425 -3.15 5.22 9.08
CA GLY A 425 -1.99 5.01 9.95
C GLY A 425 -1.63 6.18 10.86
N ALA A 426 -2.26 7.34 10.72
CA ALA A 426 -1.96 8.50 11.57
C ALA A 426 -2.28 8.23 13.06
N GLU A 427 -3.35 7.50 13.34
CA GLU A 427 -3.82 7.14 14.69
C GLU A 427 -2.85 6.24 15.45
N ARG A 428 -1.94 5.56 14.75
CA ARG A 428 -0.95 4.64 15.29
C ARG A 428 0.25 5.33 15.95
N SER A 429 0.38 6.65 15.75
CA SER A 429 1.55 7.41 16.16
C SER A 429 1.20 8.85 16.52
N SER A 430 2.20 9.61 16.99
CA SER A 430 2.07 11.04 17.22
C SER A 430 1.84 11.88 15.94
N LEU A 431 1.85 11.24 14.73
CA LEU A 431 1.41 11.87 13.48
C LEU A 431 -0.04 12.31 13.52
N LYS A 432 -0.88 11.66 14.34
CA LYS A 432 -2.27 12.09 14.56
C LYS A 432 -2.37 13.57 14.95
N ALA A 433 -1.55 14.03 15.86
CA ALA A 433 -1.57 15.44 16.29
C ALA A 433 -1.18 16.41 15.15
N VAL A 434 -0.25 15.99 14.28
CA VAL A 434 0.16 16.75 13.08
C VAL A 434 -0.99 16.85 12.09
N VAL A 435 -1.63 15.73 11.80
CA VAL A 435 -2.76 15.61 10.88
C VAL A 435 -3.95 16.45 11.39
N ASP A 436 -4.31 16.32 12.67
CA ASP A 436 -5.38 17.10 13.28
C ASP A 436 -5.11 18.63 13.22
N ALA A 437 -3.85 19.02 13.34
CA ALA A 437 -3.47 20.44 13.19
C ALA A 437 -3.66 20.93 11.76
N VAL A 438 -3.23 20.14 10.76
CA VAL A 438 -3.43 20.45 9.33
C VAL A 438 -4.92 20.51 8.99
N ALA A 439 -5.72 19.56 9.47
CA ALA A 439 -7.16 19.56 9.26
C ALA A 439 -7.81 20.86 9.77
N ARG A 440 -7.49 21.28 11.02
CA ARG A 440 -8.01 22.54 11.58
C ARG A 440 -7.60 23.76 10.75
N GLU A 441 -6.33 23.85 10.32
CA GLU A 441 -5.83 24.98 9.53
C GLU A 441 -6.50 25.08 8.15
N LYS A 442 -6.81 23.92 7.56
CA LYS A 442 -7.48 23.87 6.26
C LYS A 442 -9.02 23.88 6.34
N GLY A 443 -9.59 23.87 7.56
CA GLY A 443 -11.04 23.81 7.77
C GLY A 443 -11.66 22.48 7.33
N LEU A 444 -10.88 21.39 7.43
CA LEU A 444 -11.28 20.04 7.07
C LEU A 444 -11.47 19.16 8.32
N ARG A 445 -12.11 18.02 8.15
CA ARG A 445 -12.20 16.97 9.17
C ARG A 445 -11.23 15.83 8.84
N VAL A 446 -10.78 15.12 9.86
CA VAL A 446 -10.14 13.81 9.72
C VAL A 446 -11.22 12.75 9.88
N SER A 447 -11.36 11.90 8.91
CA SER A 447 -12.28 10.76 8.94
C SER A 447 -11.50 9.45 9.15
N PRO A 448 -12.08 8.45 9.84
CA PRO A 448 -11.51 7.12 9.93
C PRO A 448 -11.57 6.40 8.58
N ASP A 449 -10.82 5.31 8.45
CA ASP A 449 -10.96 4.39 7.32
C ASP A 449 -12.42 3.94 7.17
N ALA A 450 -12.97 4.13 5.99
CA ALA A 450 -14.35 3.76 5.69
C ALA A 450 -14.53 2.25 5.49
N ARG A 451 -13.44 1.55 5.15
CA ARG A 451 -13.41 0.13 4.79
C ARG A 451 -12.25 -0.60 5.50
N PRO A 452 -12.22 -0.61 6.85
CA PRO A 452 -11.11 -1.17 7.61
C PRO A 452 -10.92 -2.69 7.35
N GLU A 453 -11.98 -3.39 6.93
CA GLU A 453 -11.96 -4.80 6.54
C GLU A 453 -11.13 -5.07 5.27
N GLN A 454 -10.84 -4.07 4.46
CA GLN A 454 -9.98 -4.19 3.28
C GLN A 454 -8.49 -4.14 3.63
N GLY A 455 -8.13 -3.68 4.84
CA GLY A 455 -6.75 -3.58 5.31
C GLY A 455 -5.89 -2.65 4.45
N SER A 456 -6.45 -1.53 4.01
CA SER A 456 -5.79 -0.58 3.08
C SER A 456 -4.47 -0.03 3.62
N PHE A 457 -4.30 0.05 4.95
CA PHE A 457 -3.04 0.42 5.58
C PHE A 457 -1.88 -0.52 5.20
N TYR A 458 -2.14 -1.79 4.87
CA TYR A 458 -1.11 -2.80 4.57
C TYR A 458 -0.90 -3.02 3.06
N ARG A 459 -1.47 -2.14 2.21
CA ARG A 459 -1.53 -2.37 0.76
C ARG A 459 -0.76 -1.38 -0.08
N SER A 460 0.00 -0.45 0.51
CA SER A 460 0.79 0.52 -0.24
C SER A 460 2.14 0.79 0.43
N ASP A 461 3.01 1.53 -0.24
CA ASP A 461 4.44 1.69 0.05
C ASP A 461 4.79 2.30 1.42
N HIS A 462 3.85 2.88 2.14
CA HIS A 462 4.07 3.33 3.53
C HIS A 462 4.23 2.17 4.51
N PHE A 463 3.67 1.01 4.18
CA PHE A 463 3.65 -0.13 5.09
C PHE A 463 5.03 -0.73 5.36
N PRO A 464 5.93 -0.97 4.38
CA PRO A 464 7.30 -1.39 4.66
C PRO A 464 8.06 -0.47 5.61
N PHE A 465 7.80 0.84 5.58
CA PHE A 465 8.37 1.80 6.54
C PHE A 465 7.79 1.61 7.94
N ALA A 466 6.47 1.44 8.06
CA ALA A 466 5.84 1.14 9.34
C ALA A 466 6.42 -0.14 9.96
N LYS A 467 6.60 -1.20 9.17
CA LYS A 467 7.19 -2.49 9.58
C LYS A 467 8.57 -2.37 10.21
N VAL A 468 9.37 -1.38 9.79
CA VAL A 468 10.72 -1.13 10.34
C VAL A 468 10.74 0.03 11.34
N GLY A 469 9.59 0.41 11.90
CA GLY A 469 9.48 1.37 12.99
C GLY A 469 9.46 2.85 12.57
N VAL A 470 9.28 3.18 11.30
CA VAL A 470 9.11 4.55 10.82
C VAL A 470 7.61 4.90 10.80
N PRO A 471 7.13 5.88 11.59
CA PRO A 471 5.75 6.34 11.52
C PRO A 471 5.36 6.75 10.11
N SER A 472 4.28 6.20 9.58
CA SER A 472 3.92 6.32 8.17
C SER A 472 2.43 6.53 8.00
N ILE A 473 2.06 7.33 7.01
CA ILE A 473 0.67 7.53 6.60
C ILE A 473 0.52 7.33 5.10
N SER A 474 -0.64 6.82 4.70
CA SER A 474 -1.14 6.90 3.32
C SER A 474 -2.33 7.85 3.30
N LEU A 475 -2.22 8.92 2.51
CA LEU A 475 -3.30 9.88 2.38
C LEU A 475 -4.32 9.35 1.38
N LYS A 476 -5.60 9.37 1.78
CA LYS A 476 -6.73 9.01 0.94
C LYS A 476 -7.78 10.12 1.00
N GLU A 477 -8.59 10.19 -0.05
CA GLU A 477 -9.73 11.08 -0.14
C GLU A 477 -10.72 10.88 1.03
N GLY A 478 -11.44 11.94 1.36
CA GLY A 478 -12.57 11.85 2.29
C GLY A 478 -13.82 11.30 1.62
N ASN A 479 -14.84 11.06 2.43
CA ASN A 479 -16.14 10.57 1.95
C ASN A 479 -17.22 11.67 1.84
N ASP A 480 -16.99 12.87 2.40
CA ASP A 480 -17.96 13.98 2.40
C ASP A 480 -17.67 14.94 1.23
N TYR A 481 -18.08 14.55 0.05
CA TYR A 481 -17.90 15.34 -1.17
C TYR A 481 -18.80 16.58 -1.18
N VAL A 482 -18.24 17.71 -1.58
CA VAL A 482 -18.96 18.99 -1.64
C VAL A 482 -20.03 18.94 -2.74
N GLY A 483 -21.29 19.13 -2.36
CA GLY A 483 -22.43 19.13 -3.30
C GLY A 483 -23.05 17.77 -3.56
N HIS A 484 -22.59 16.71 -2.87
CA HIS A 484 -23.10 15.36 -3.03
C HIS A 484 -23.73 14.79 -1.73
N THR A 485 -24.48 13.71 -1.86
CA THR A 485 -25.02 12.94 -0.73
C THR A 485 -23.90 12.20 0.01
N LYS A 486 -24.19 11.76 1.23
CA LYS A 486 -23.19 11.09 2.09
C LYS A 486 -22.64 9.80 1.49
N ASP A 487 -23.46 9.07 0.73
CA ASP A 487 -23.07 7.75 0.18
C ASP A 487 -22.46 7.84 -1.22
N TRP A 488 -22.49 9.04 -1.83
CA TRP A 488 -22.03 9.23 -3.21
C TRP A 488 -20.56 8.82 -3.41
N GLY A 489 -19.68 9.19 -2.48
CA GLY A 489 -18.25 8.83 -2.58
C GLY A 489 -18.04 7.33 -2.59
N GLU A 490 -18.78 6.59 -1.76
CA GLU A 490 -18.70 5.12 -1.71
C GLU A 490 -19.24 4.50 -3.02
N GLU A 491 -20.28 5.05 -3.61
CA GLU A 491 -20.80 4.61 -4.91
C GLU A 491 -19.75 4.80 -6.02
N GLN A 492 -19.07 5.96 -6.04
CA GLN A 492 -18.02 6.23 -7.03
C GLN A 492 -16.82 5.31 -6.84
N PHE A 493 -16.38 5.10 -5.60
CA PHE A 493 -15.29 4.16 -5.31
C PHE A 493 -15.59 2.74 -5.82
N ARG A 494 -16.81 2.24 -5.55
CA ARG A 494 -17.21 0.91 -6.06
C ARG A 494 -17.27 0.88 -7.59
N ALA A 495 -17.79 1.94 -8.21
CA ALA A 495 -17.84 2.04 -9.67
C ALA A 495 -16.43 2.02 -10.28
N TYR A 496 -15.49 2.78 -9.71
CA TYR A 496 -14.08 2.77 -10.16
C TYR A 496 -13.45 1.39 -9.99
N ASN A 497 -13.54 0.78 -8.81
CA ASN A 497 -12.96 -0.54 -8.55
C ASN A 497 -13.51 -1.63 -9.46
N THR A 498 -14.79 -1.54 -9.82
CA THR A 498 -15.40 -2.53 -10.71
C THR A 498 -14.98 -2.35 -12.16
N ALA A 499 -14.81 -1.10 -12.61
CA ALA A 499 -14.68 -0.79 -14.03
C ALA A 499 -13.25 -0.45 -14.47
N HIS A 500 -12.40 0.05 -13.57
CA HIS A 500 -11.13 0.69 -13.94
C HIS A 500 -9.92 0.23 -13.15
N TYR A 501 -10.07 -0.13 -11.87
CA TYR A 501 -8.96 -0.55 -11.03
C TYR A 501 -8.29 -1.79 -11.62
N HIS A 502 -7.00 -1.69 -11.93
CA HIS A 502 -6.22 -2.73 -12.60
C HIS A 502 -6.81 -3.19 -13.95
N GLN A 503 -7.32 -2.22 -14.71
CA GLN A 503 -7.85 -2.42 -16.05
C GLN A 503 -7.19 -1.46 -17.05
N PRO A 504 -7.12 -1.80 -18.35
CA PRO A 504 -6.62 -0.87 -19.38
C PRO A 504 -7.36 0.47 -19.38
N SER A 505 -8.62 0.47 -18.96
CA SER A 505 -9.46 1.68 -18.89
C SER A 505 -9.12 2.65 -17.75
N ASP A 506 -8.06 2.41 -16.94
CA ASP A 506 -7.52 3.41 -16.01
C ASP A 506 -6.65 4.43 -16.76
N GLU A 507 -7.31 5.32 -17.47
CA GLU A 507 -6.73 6.36 -18.31
C GLU A 507 -7.04 7.76 -17.79
N LEU A 508 -6.26 8.75 -18.25
CA LEU A 508 -6.54 10.16 -17.98
C LEU A 508 -7.82 10.61 -18.70
N ARG A 509 -8.82 11.09 -17.94
CA ARG A 509 -10.13 11.51 -18.46
C ARG A 509 -10.34 13.00 -18.32
N ASP A 510 -11.08 13.58 -19.26
CA ASP A 510 -11.47 14.99 -19.19
C ASP A 510 -12.48 15.30 -18.07
N THR A 511 -13.11 14.28 -17.52
CA THR A 511 -14.05 14.38 -16.38
C THR A 511 -13.36 14.52 -15.03
N TRP A 512 -12.04 14.39 -14.95
CA TRP A 512 -11.30 14.50 -13.70
C TRP A 512 -11.33 15.92 -13.12
N ASP A 513 -11.65 16.02 -11.85
CA ASP A 513 -11.59 17.28 -11.10
C ASP A 513 -10.24 17.46 -10.41
N PHE A 514 -9.33 18.10 -11.08
CA PHE A 514 -7.98 18.37 -10.54
C PHE A 514 -7.97 19.25 -9.29
N ARG A 515 -9.07 19.94 -8.95
CA ARG A 515 -9.17 20.68 -7.67
C ARG A 515 -9.11 19.73 -6.48
N ALA A 516 -9.66 18.52 -6.62
CA ALA A 516 -9.60 17.47 -5.62
C ALA A 516 -8.16 16.98 -5.40
N MET A 517 -7.46 16.67 -6.49
CA MET A 517 -6.06 16.25 -6.45
C MET A 517 -5.15 17.34 -5.86
N ILE A 518 -5.37 18.62 -6.21
CA ILE A 518 -4.65 19.76 -5.61
C ILE A 518 -4.93 19.84 -4.10
N GLN A 519 -6.19 19.63 -3.66
CA GLN A 519 -6.55 19.63 -2.25
C GLN A 519 -5.73 18.58 -1.48
N GLU A 520 -5.63 17.35 -1.98
CA GLU A 520 -4.86 16.28 -1.33
C GLU A 520 -3.36 16.55 -1.35
N ALA A 521 -2.82 17.01 -2.46
CA ALA A 521 -1.40 17.36 -2.55
C ALA A 521 -1.05 18.51 -1.59
N ASP A 522 -1.93 19.51 -1.41
CA ASP A 522 -1.78 20.58 -0.44
C ASP A 522 -1.86 20.08 1.03
N ILE A 523 -2.68 19.07 1.30
CA ILE A 523 -2.75 18.41 2.61
C ILE A 523 -1.42 17.68 2.87
N ALA A 524 -0.96 16.87 1.92
CA ALA A 524 0.30 16.15 2.02
C ALA A 524 1.48 17.10 2.22
N LEU A 525 1.59 18.18 1.42
CA LEU A 525 2.60 19.22 1.56
C LEU A 525 2.58 19.83 2.97
N ALA A 526 1.40 20.19 3.50
CA ALA A 526 1.26 20.77 4.82
C ALA A 526 1.67 19.80 5.94
N ILE A 527 1.30 18.52 5.84
CA ILE A 527 1.68 17.47 6.79
C ILE A 527 3.21 17.32 6.81
N GLY A 528 3.84 17.09 5.65
CA GLY A 528 5.28 16.91 5.57
C GLY A 528 6.06 18.13 6.04
N MET A 529 5.61 19.35 5.72
CA MET A 529 6.22 20.59 6.20
C MET A 529 6.11 20.73 7.72
N LYS A 530 5.00 20.35 8.34
CA LYS A 530 4.87 20.36 9.81
C LYS A 530 5.82 19.35 10.45
N ILE A 531 5.91 18.13 9.92
CA ILE A 531 6.85 17.12 10.40
C ILE A 531 8.29 17.60 10.23
N ALA A 532 8.63 18.14 9.06
CA ALA A 532 9.99 18.60 8.76
C ALA A 532 10.44 19.80 9.62
N ASN A 533 9.51 20.59 10.13
CA ASN A 533 9.80 21.74 10.99
C ASN A 533 9.59 21.48 12.49
N ALA A 534 9.03 20.33 12.87
CA ALA A 534 8.78 19.97 14.26
C ALA A 534 10.09 19.84 15.06
N PRO A 535 10.09 20.18 16.36
CA PRO A 535 11.28 20.03 17.20
C PRO A 535 11.68 18.56 17.43
N GLN A 536 10.72 17.65 17.40
CA GLN A 536 10.92 16.22 17.65
C GLN A 536 10.39 15.39 16.48
N MET A 537 11.00 14.20 16.29
CA MET A 537 10.49 13.22 15.34
C MET A 537 9.22 12.55 15.90
N PRO A 538 8.26 12.20 15.03
CA PRO A 538 7.11 11.37 15.41
C PRO A 538 7.54 10.00 15.97
N LYS A 539 6.68 9.43 16.83
CA LYS A 539 6.88 8.10 17.42
C LYS A 539 5.57 7.33 17.38
N PHE A 540 5.66 6.02 17.24
CA PHE A 540 4.50 5.13 17.44
C PHE A 540 3.96 5.23 18.86
N ASN A 541 2.68 4.96 19.01
CA ASN A 541 2.04 4.87 20.32
C ASN A 541 2.59 3.66 21.10
N GLU A 542 2.57 3.75 22.41
CA GLU A 542 2.94 2.62 23.27
C GLU A 542 1.99 1.45 23.01
N GLY A 543 2.55 0.25 22.82
CA GLY A 543 1.77 -0.96 22.54
C GLY A 543 1.42 -1.19 21.06
N ASP A 544 1.76 -0.27 20.16
CA ASP A 544 1.64 -0.53 18.72
C ASP A 544 2.60 -1.65 18.28
N GLU A 545 2.15 -2.52 17.39
CA GLU A 545 2.92 -3.68 16.90
C GLU A 545 4.26 -3.30 16.25
N PHE A 546 4.37 -2.08 15.69
CA PHE A 546 5.58 -1.57 15.05
C PHE A 546 6.46 -0.70 15.95
N ALA A 547 6.01 -0.39 17.18
CA ALA A 547 6.73 0.52 18.09
C ALA A 547 8.12 0.00 18.51
N LYS A 548 8.37 -1.31 18.46
CA LYS A 548 9.59 -1.96 18.94
C LYS A 548 10.67 -2.13 17.86
N GLN A 549 10.40 -1.76 16.62
CA GLN A 549 11.28 -2.02 15.48
C GLN A 549 12.37 -0.94 15.29
N ARG A 550 12.34 0.16 16.07
CA ARG A 550 13.24 1.32 15.94
C ARG A 550 14.16 1.50 17.13
#